data_8c503c95c074215794337403f14d8649
#
_entry.id   8c503c95c074215794337403f14d8649
#
_cell.length_a   1.000
_cell.length_b   1.000
_cell.length_c   1.000
_cell.angle_alpha   90.00
_cell.angle_beta   90.00
_cell.angle_gamma   90.00
#
_symmetry.space_group_name_H-M   'P 1'
#
loop_
_entity.id
_entity.type
_entity.pdbx_description
1 polymer ?
#
loop_
_entity_poly.entity_id
_entity_poly.type
_entity_poly.pdbx_seq_one_letter_code
_entity_poly.pdbx_strand_id
1 'polypeptide(L)'
;MFNFTKKWQNILLLSLSCLCFSLPSVAAERINIIWQSLRLTLEVNSLEQFADEGVINQELDFYLQTAGLDDEQRKSLREILVIQYPIDGVQLSKFLNTPTGEILLERLGILVSLPGGRNGKYLLRGALIQAALDKEKGFSLINILRYLATDIQLNVDEIQKTLDYQQRLALATNSLTKNASEISNKKITESNIDYTNIPDIRKQGKYGFNPVKIIKLTDQNRQRTFDLHLYQPKNRQPQKTPVIIVSHGLASHPNDFSSLGKQLASYGFLVAIPQHIGSDQQQLENMLNGYSRELYDLQEFINRPLDITYVLDELERRNKQEFNNRLSLDKVGVIGHSFGGYTALSVAGATWDFQNIKNYCNRQVWEANLSMLLQCQTLDLPKQEYNFRDSRVAAIAIINPVNSVIFGSQGLRKIDIPIIISAGTNDPATPPIIEQIRTFAWVKSEDKYLFVMEGQAHFLNPPEQNDQINNLINLLVDFKNVDDNLFTTYNNTKYVAFCQFHIADIDDYEIYLQPSYWQKISDENYPIDWLDKSAVSELVNTYNRFKPAAIPTLYPN
;
A
#
# COMPACT_ATOMS: atom_id res chain seq x y z
N MET A 1 -62.51 2.90 34.58
CA MET A 1 -61.48 3.81 34.01
C MET A 1 -60.20 3.66 34.84
N PHE A 2 -59.29 2.84 34.38
CA PHE A 2 -58.09 2.50 35.14
C PHE A 2 -56.97 3.53 34.90
N ASN A 3 -56.32 3.95 35.97
CA ASN A 3 -55.24 4.90 36.06
C ASN A 3 -53.96 4.46 35.22
N PHE A 4 -53.98 4.70 33.93
CA PHE A 4 -52.82 4.42 33.05
C PHE A 4 -51.81 5.60 32.96
N THR A 5 -52.16 6.76 33.45
CA THR A 5 -51.39 8.01 33.26
C THR A 5 -50.23 8.19 34.25
N LYS A 6 -50.30 7.64 35.47
CA LYS A 6 -49.24 7.80 36.48
C LYS A 6 -48.01 6.90 36.26
N LYS A 7 -48.19 5.74 35.64
CA LYS A 7 -47.06 4.82 35.36
C LYS A 7 -46.16 5.32 34.24
N TRP A 8 -46.73 5.94 33.24
CA TRP A 8 -45.98 6.52 32.12
C TRP A 8 -45.23 7.80 32.47
N GLN A 9 -45.77 8.62 33.37
CA GLN A 9 -45.08 9.81 33.89
C GLN A 9 -43.86 9.43 34.75
N ASN A 10 -43.92 8.35 35.53
CA ASN A 10 -42.77 7.88 36.31
C ASN A 10 -41.69 7.20 35.44
N ILE A 11 -42.06 6.58 34.31
CA ILE A 11 -41.09 6.00 33.36
C ILE A 11 -40.43 7.13 32.56
N LEU A 12 -41.16 8.19 32.18
CA LEU A 12 -40.58 9.36 31.52
C LEU A 12 -39.66 10.17 32.46
N LEU A 13 -40.01 10.29 33.73
CA LEU A 13 -39.16 10.94 34.74
C LEU A 13 -37.91 10.12 35.09
N LEU A 14 -37.99 8.79 35.11
CA LEU A 14 -36.81 7.92 35.26
C LEU A 14 -35.91 7.92 34.00
N SER A 15 -36.46 7.99 32.80
CA SER A 15 -35.66 8.11 31.58
C SER A 15 -35.05 9.51 31.42
N LEU A 16 -35.71 10.58 31.86
CA LEU A 16 -35.14 11.93 31.89
C LEU A 16 -34.09 12.09 33.01
N SER A 17 -34.22 11.42 34.16
CA SER A 17 -33.19 11.46 35.20
C SER A 17 -31.94 10.66 34.85
N CYS A 18 -32.02 9.63 33.99
CA CYS A 18 -30.85 8.95 33.42
C CYS A 18 -30.10 9.81 32.37
N LEU A 19 -30.75 10.82 31.77
CA LEU A 19 -30.13 11.75 30.82
C LEU A 19 -29.43 12.95 31.49
N CYS A 20 -29.68 13.18 32.80
CA CYS A 20 -29.10 14.29 33.54
C CYS A 20 -27.87 13.95 34.36
N PHE A 21 -27.44 12.69 34.40
CA PHE A 21 -26.13 12.29 34.93
C PHE A 21 -25.15 12.00 33.79
N SER A 22 -24.96 12.94 32.88
CA SER A 22 -23.68 13.08 32.22
C SER A 22 -22.73 13.60 33.31
N LEU A 23 -22.14 12.67 34.08
CA LEU A 23 -20.92 12.99 34.80
C LEU A 23 -19.98 13.59 33.77
N PRO A 24 -19.34 14.73 34.03
CA PRO A 24 -18.32 15.22 33.14
C PRO A 24 -17.36 14.05 32.92
N SER A 25 -17.14 13.70 31.66
CA SER A 25 -16.09 12.74 31.31
C SER A 25 -14.81 13.37 31.86
N VAL A 26 -14.30 12.81 32.94
CA VAL A 26 -13.03 13.25 33.52
C VAL A 26 -12.01 12.88 32.45
N ALA A 27 -11.35 13.87 31.86
CA ALA A 27 -10.24 13.64 30.95
C ALA A 27 -9.18 12.77 31.66
N ALA A 28 -8.40 12.04 30.91
CA ALA A 28 -7.30 11.26 31.48
C ALA A 28 -6.41 12.17 32.33
N GLU A 29 -6.22 11.82 33.59
CA GLU A 29 -5.30 12.55 34.47
C GLU A 29 -3.90 11.94 34.38
N ARG A 30 -3.81 10.64 34.11
CA ARG A 30 -2.58 9.86 34.25
C ARG A 30 -2.31 8.94 33.08
N ILE A 31 -1.04 8.88 32.72
CA ILE A 31 -0.46 7.90 31.82
C ILE A 31 0.32 6.90 32.68
N ASN A 32 -0.17 5.68 32.77
CA ASN A 32 0.54 4.59 33.46
C ASN A 32 1.52 3.95 32.49
N ILE A 33 2.79 4.01 32.79
CA ILE A 33 3.88 3.46 31.97
C ILE A 33 4.25 2.10 32.57
N ILE A 34 4.01 1.03 31.82
CA ILE A 34 4.38 -0.34 32.23
C ILE A 34 5.67 -0.71 31.50
N TRP A 35 6.74 -0.90 32.28
CA TRP A 35 8.04 -1.35 31.78
C TRP A 35 8.49 -2.54 32.61
N GLN A 36 8.46 -3.73 31.99
CA GLN A 36 8.68 -5.00 32.68
C GLN A 36 7.76 -5.14 33.90
N SER A 37 8.29 -5.19 35.11
CA SER A 37 7.54 -5.23 36.38
C SER A 37 7.35 -3.85 37.04
N LEU A 38 7.90 -2.79 36.46
CA LEU A 38 7.76 -1.42 36.98
C LEU A 38 6.48 -0.78 36.48
N ARG A 39 5.79 -0.10 37.36
CA ARG A 39 4.68 0.79 37.02
C ARG A 39 5.05 2.21 37.43
N LEU A 40 5.18 3.05 36.45
CA LEU A 40 5.45 4.48 36.59
C LEU A 40 4.20 5.24 36.16
N THR A 41 4.03 6.45 36.69
CA THR A 41 2.86 7.28 36.38
C THR A 41 3.35 8.67 35.99
N LEU A 42 2.88 9.17 34.84
CA LEU A 42 3.13 10.52 34.34
C LEU A 42 1.78 11.25 34.27
N GLU A 43 1.70 12.45 34.86
CA GLU A 43 0.49 13.27 34.75
C GLU A 43 0.37 13.88 33.36
N VAL A 44 -0.84 13.81 32.77
CA VAL A 44 -1.13 14.41 31.46
C VAL A 44 -0.86 15.91 31.49
N ASN A 45 -1.19 16.58 32.60
CA ASN A 45 -0.92 18.01 32.82
C ASN A 45 0.57 18.37 32.69
N SER A 46 1.49 17.47 33.07
CA SER A 46 2.95 17.72 32.93
C SER A 46 3.35 17.79 31.46
N LEU A 47 2.73 16.94 30.59
CA LEU A 47 2.93 16.98 29.15
C LEU A 47 2.25 18.18 28.51
N GLU A 48 1.07 18.59 29.01
CA GLU A 48 0.36 19.77 28.51
C GLU A 48 1.15 21.06 28.76
N GLN A 49 1.66 21.26 29.97
CA GLN A 49 2.52 22.41 30.29
C GLN A 49 3.79 22.44 29.43
N PHE A 50 4.38 21.28 29.21
CA PHE A 50 5.55 21.17 28.35
C PHE A 50 5.20 21.47 26.88
N ALA A 51 4.09 20.95 26.37
CA ALA A 51 3.66 21.20 25.00
C ALA A 51 3.32 22.68 24.78
N ASP A 52 2.47 23.25 25.62
CA ASP A 52 1.94 24.60 25.43
C ASP A 52 2.97 25.67 25.78
N GLU A 53 3.64 25.54 26.93
CA GLU A 53 4.49 26.59 27.52
C GLU A 53 5.99 26.26 27.43
N GLY A 54 6.37 25.02 27.16
CA GLY A 54 7.77 24.55 27.21
C GLY A 54 8.28 24.31 28.64
N VAL A 55 7.38 24.29 29.63
CA VAL A 55 7.74 24.11 31.04
C VAL A 55 7.99 22.64 31.32
N ILE A 56 9.17 22.33 31.83
CA ILE A 56 9.54 20.99 32.29
C ILE A 56 9.48 21.01 33.82
N ASN A 57 8.42 20.39 34.38
CA ASN A 57 8.30 20.22 35.83
C ASN A 57 9.20 19.07 36.34
N GLN A 58 9.30 18.93 37.65
CA GLN A 58 10.19 17.93 38.28
C GLN A 58 9.84 16.48 37.87
N GLU A 59 8.56 16.19 37.71
CA GLU A 59 8.10 14.87 37.29
C GLU A 59 8.54 14.56 35.85
N LEU A 60 8.25 15.44 34.90
CA LEU A 60 8.62 15.25 33.49
C LEU A 60 10.15 15.24 33.32
N ASP A 61 10.90 16.09 34.06
CA ASP A 61 12.36 16.11 34.00
C ASP A 61 12.97 14.77 34.43
N PHE A 62 12.41 14.13 35.46
CA PHE A 62 12.81 12.79 35.86
C PHE A 62 12.68 11.78 34.70
N TYR A 63 11.57 11.80 33.95
CA TYR A 63 11.37 10.90 32.83
C TYR A 63 12.28 11.21 31.64
N LEU A 64 12.45 12.48 31.29
CA LEU A 64 13.31 12.90 30.20
C LEU A 64 14.79 12.55 30.47
N GLN A 65 15.27 12.74 31.72
CA GLN A 65 16.60 12.34 32.14
C GLN A 65 16.77 10.82 32.16
N THR A 66 15.77 10.08 32.68
CA THR A 66 15.81 8.60 32.71
C THR A 66 15.84 8.02 31.29
N ALA A 67 15.14 8.65 30.34
CA ALA A 67 15.18 8.29 28.93
C ALA A 67 16.47 8.74 28.21
N GLY A 68 17.33 9.53 28.89
CA GLY A 68 18.60 10.00 28.33
C GLY A 68 18.46 11.05 27.23
N LEU A 69 17.32 11.78 27.18
CA LEU A 69 17.09 12.79 26.13
C LEU A 69 17.92 14.06 26.39
N ASP A 70 18.70 14.46 25.38
CA ASP A 70 19.40 15.74 25.35
C ASP A 70 18.42 16.89 24.98
N ASP A 71 18.92 18.14 25.01
CA ASP A 71 18.10 19.33 24.81
C ASP A 71 17.50 19.40 23.39
N GLU A 72 18.20 18.91 22.37
CA GLU A 72 17.69 18.85 20.99
C GLU A 72 16.55 17.82 20.86
N GLN A 73 16.72 16.67 21.48
CA GLN A 73 15.70 15.63 21.52
C GLN A 73 14.47 16.07 22.33
N ARG A 74 14.65 16.81 23.42
CA ARG A 74 13.55 17.41 24.20
C ARG A 74 12.78 18.44 23.37
N LYS A 75 13.47 19.27 22.59
CA LYS A 75 12.84 20.20 21.67
C LYS A 75 12.06 19.46 20.59
N SER A 76 12.66 18.44 19.98
CA SER A 76 11.99 17.60 18.97
C SER A 76 10.75 16.91 19.54
N LEU A 77 10.80 16.40 20.77
CA LEU A 77 9.65 15.81 21.45
C LEU A 77 8.51 16.83 21.59
N ARG A 78 8.81 18.07 21.99
CA ARG A 78 7.80 19.12 22.08
C ARG A 78 7.16 19.42 20.72
N GLU A 79 7.98 19.53 19.67
CA GLU A 79 7.48 19.75 18.30
C GLU A 79 6.55 18.63 17.87
N ILE A 80 6.88 17.36 18.14
CA ILE A 80 6.02 16.20 17.83
C ILE A 80 4.69 16.26 18.59
N LEU A 81 4.68 16.72 19.85
CA LEU A 81 3.46 16.84 20.64
C LEU A 81 2.48 17.84 20.06
N VAL A 82 2.96 18.96 19.50
CA VAL A 82 2.14 20.10 19.08
C VAL A 82 1.89 20.20 17.58
N ILE A 83 2.64 19.44 16.75
CA ILE A 83 2.45 19.45 15.31
C ILE A 83 0.99 19.10 14.96
N GLN A 84 0.35 19.94 14.16
CA GLN A 84 -1.02 19.76 13.75
C GLN A 84 -1.10 19.17 12.35
N TYR A 85 -2.00 18.19 12.18
CA TYR A 85 -2.30 17.59 10.89
C TYR A 85 -3.70 18.03 10.43
N PRO A 86 -3.87 18.40 9.15
CA PRO A 86 -5.14 18.87 8.61
C PRO A 86 -6.10 17.70 8.34
N ILE A 87 -6.65 17.11 9.39
CA ILE A 87 -7.54 15.93 9.33
C ILE A 87 -8.99 16.35 9.54
N ASP A 88 -9.87 15.91 8.62
CA ASP A 88 -11.32 16.05 8.80
C ASP A 88 -11.87 15.02 9.77
N GLY A 89 -12.43 15.47 10.90
CA GLY A 89 -12.91 14.59 11.97
C GLY A 89 -14.08 13.69 11.56
N VAL A 90 -14.92 14.13 10.60
CA VAL A 90 -16.05 13.31 10.10
C VAL A 90 -15.51 12.17 9.21
N GLN A 91 -14.57 12.47 8.32
CA GLN A 91 -13.94 11.45 7.48
C GLN A 91 -13.13 10.46 8.30
N LEU A 92 -12.34 10.95 9.27
CA LEU A 92 -11.62 10.09 10.21
C LEU A 92 -12.58 9.17 10.98
N SER A 93 -13.70 9.71 11.46
CA SER A 93 -14.74 8.89 12.13
C SER A 93 -15.27 7.79 11.21
N LYS A 94 -15.56 8.10 9.95
CA LYS A 94 -16.05 7.10 8.99
C LYS A 94 -14.99 6.03 8.75
N PHE A 95 -13.73 6.41 8.51
CA PHE A 95 -12.63 5.48 8.32
C PHE A 95 -12.40 4.57 9.53
N LEU A 96 -12.33 5.12 10.75
CA LEU A 96 -12.10 4.35 11.98
C LEU A 96 -13.24 3.40 12.35
N ASN A 97 -14.40 3.53 11.69
CA ASN A 97 -15.54 2.60 11.81
C ASN A 97 -15.65 1.61 10.65
N THR A 98 -14.68 1.59 9.71
CA THR A 98 -14.57 0.53 8.71
C THR A 98 -13.89 -0.71 9.31
N PRO A 99 -14.03 -1.92 8.71
CA PRO A 99 -13.26 -3.10 9.12
C PRO A 99 -11.74 -2.84 9.16
N THR A 100 -11.22 -2.10 8.18
CA THR A 100 -9.80 -1.70 8.14
C THR A 100 -9.42 -0.81 9.32
N GLY A 101 -10.24 0.19 9.64
CA GLY A 101 -10.04 1.07 10.80
C GLY A 101 -10.15 0.34 12.14
N GLU A 102 -11.04 -0.64 12.24
CA GLU A 102 -11.16 -1.51 13.42
C GLU A 102 -9.87 -2.30 13.67
N ILE A 103 -9.29 -2.91 12.63
CA ILE A 103 -8.03 -3.66 12.74
C ILE A 103 -6.90 -2.71 13.13
N LEU A 104 -6.83 -1.51 12.55
CA LEU A 104 -5.86 -0.49 12.93
C LEU A 104 -5.97 -0.13 14.42
N LEU A 105 -7.18 0.19 14.88
CA LEU A 105 -7.43 0.54 16.29
C LEU A 105 -7.14 -0.62 17.23
N GLU A 106 -7.45 -1.86 16.85
CA GLU A 106 -7.10 -3.05 17.63
C GLU A 106 -5.59 -3.15 17.86
N ARG A 107 -4.81 -2.90 16.82
CA ARG A 107 -3.33 -2.90 16.89
C ARG A 107 -2.79 -1.76 17.74
N LEU A 108 -3.29 -0.54 17.56
CA LEU A 108 -2.90 0.61 18.39
C LEU A 108 -3.31 0.42 19.86
N GLY A 109 -4.47 -0.21 20.09
CA GLY A 109 -4.97 -0.49 21.43
C GLY A 109 -4.15 -1.52 22.23
N ILE A 110 -3.24 -2.26 21.59
CA ILE A 110 -2.23 -3.10 22.28
C ILE A 110 -1.13 -2.22 22.88
N LEU A 111 -0.72 -1.17 22.16
CA LEU A 111 0.31 -0.23 22.60
C LEU A 111 -0.22 0.71 23.67
N VAL A 112 -1.46 1.19 23.48
CA VAL A 112 -2.18 2.11 24.38
C VAL A 112 -3.43 1.42 24.92
N SER A 113 -3.32 0.82 26.09
CA SER A 113 -4.39 0.04 26.71
C SER A 113 -5.09 0.82 27.84
N LEU A 114 -6.23 0.30 28.30
CA LEU A 114 -6.87 0.75 29.52
C LEU A 114 -6.11 0.23 30.75
N PRO A 115 -6.24 0.88 31.92
CA PRO A 115 -5.76 0.33 33.16
C PRO A 115 -6.27 -1.12 33.36
N GLY A 116 -5.33 -2.04 33.66
CA GLY A 116 -5.63 -3.47 33.73
C GLY A 116 -5.43 -4.24 32.42
N GLY A 117 -4.85 -3.62 31.37
CA GLY A 117 -4.35 -4.27 30.16
C GLY A 117 -5.42 -4.57 29.10
N ARG A 118 -6.65 -4.07 29.26
CA ARG A 118 -7.67 -4.20 28.21
C ARG A 118 -7.34 -3.32 27.02
N ASN A 119 -7.56 -3.82 25.80
CA ASN A 119 -7.29 -3.10 24.57
C ASN A 119 -7.97 -1.72 24.53
N GLY A 120 -7.19 -0.68 24.19
CA GLY A 120 -7.64 0.72 24.22
C GLY A 120 -8.38 1.21 22.98
N LYS A 121 -8.72 0.33 22.03
CA LYS A 121 -9.26 0.72 20.71
C LYS A 121 -10.45 1.68 20.75
N TYR A 122 -11.41 1.47 21.66
CA TYR A 122 -12.59 2.34 21.75
C TYR A 122 -12.26 3.71 22.35
N LEU A 123 -11.34 3.72 23.32
CA LEU A 123 -10.83 4.95 23.92
C LEU A 123 -10.09 5.79 22.87
N LEU A 124 -9.17 5.15 22.16
CA LEU A 124 -8.41 5.79 21.07
C LEU A 124 -9.32 6.31 19.97
N ARG A 125 -10.33 5.53 19.54
CA ARG A 125 -11.29 6.00 18.53
C ARG A 125 -11.96 7.30 18.96
N GLY A 126 -12.46 7.35 20.19
CA GLY A 126 -13.10 8.56 20.73
C GLY A 126 -12.16 9.76 20.76
N ALA A 127 -10.97 9.59 21.30
CA ALA A 127 -9.96 10.65 21.42
C ALA A 127 -9.49 11.17 20.05
N LEU A 128 -9.19 10.28 19.10
CA LEU A 128 -8.78 10.63 17.74
C LEU A 128 -9.85 11.46 17.02
N ILE A 129 -11.12 11.03 17.10
CA ILE A 129 -12.22 11.74 16.45
C ILE A 129 -12.44 13.11 17.10
N GLN A 130 -12.44 13.20 18.43
CA GLN A 130 -12.64 14.47 19.14
C GLN A 130 -11.51 15.47 18.85
N ALA A 131 -10.25 15.00 18.86
CA ALA A 131 -9.12 15.86 18.50
C ALA A 131 -9.20 16.38 17.06
N ALA A 132 -9.68 15.56 16.12
CA ALA A 132 -9.86 15.99 14.72
C ALA A 132 -11.06 16.92 14.52
N LEU A 133 -12.06 16.89 15.40
CA LEU A 133 -13.20 17.80 15.40
C LEU A 133 -12.92 19.15 16.08
N ASP A 134 -11.87 19.23 16.90
CA ASP A 134 -11.45 20.45 17.61
C ASP A 134 -10.79 21.44 16.63
N LYS A 135 -11.53 22.47 16.26
CA LYS A 135 -11.05 23.50 15.32
C LYS A 135 -10.07 24.50 15.93
N GLU A 136 -10.00 24.59 17.25
CA GLU A 136 -9.11 25.54 17.93
C GLU A 136 -7.73 24.95 18.13
N LYS A 137 -7.66 23.71 18.65
CA LYS A 137 -6.39 23.03 18.97
C LYS A 137 -5.91 22.07 17.88
N GLY A 138 -6.80 21.65 16.99
CA GLY A 138 -6.50 20.81 15.85
C GLY A 138 -6.13 19.37 16.23
N PHE A 139 -5.82 18.57 15.22
CA PHE A 139 -5.41 17.18 15.38
C PHE A 139 -3.90 17.10 15.67
N SER A 140 -3.53 16.98 16.93
CA SER A 140 -2.16 16.84 17.41
C SER A 140 -2.08 15.78 18.50
N LEU A 141 -0.86 15.28 18.77
CA LEU A 141 -0.68 14.23 19.78
C LEU A 141 -1.13 14.71 21.18
N ILE A 142 -0.76 15.93 21.55
CA ILE A 142 -1.18 16.48 22.85
C ILE A 142 -2.71 16.67 22.92
N ASN A 143 -3.36 17.05 21.82
CA ASN A 143 -4.80 17.22 21.82
C ASN A 143 -5.53 15.86 21.86
N ILE A 144 -4.98 14.81 21.25
CA ILE A 144 -5.49 13.44 21.40
C ILE A 144 -5.43 13.01 22.87
N LEU A 145 -4.34 13.29 23.59
CA LEU A 145 -4.21 12.98 25.02
C LEU A 145 -5.28 13.72 25.87
N ARG A 146 -5.61 14.97 25.55
CA ARG A 146 -6.67 15.74 26.20
C ARG A 146 -8.07 15.13 26.06
N TYR A 147 -8.32 14.47 24.95
CA TYR A 147 -9.62 13.84 24.67
C TYR A 147 -9.72 12.38 25.13
N LEU A 148 -8.69 11.84 25.81
CA LEU A 148 -8.81 10.53 26.43
C LEU A 148 -9.82 10.62 27.61
N ALA A 149 -10.85 9.79 27.57
CA ALA A 149 -11.94 9.82 28.55
C ALA A 149 -11.60 9.13 29.88
N THR A 150 -10.42 8.55 30.02
CA THR A 150 -9.91 7.89 31.24
C THR A 150 -8.40 7.72 31.13
N ASP A 151 -7.76 7.45 32.27
CA ASP A 151 -6.35 7.07 32.33
C ASP A 151 -6.01 5.95 31.37
N ILE A 152 -4.79 6.00 30.83
CA ILE A 152 -4.26 5.00 29.92
C ILE A 152 -3.08 4.25 30.53
N GLN A 153 -2.78 3.12 29.92
CA GLN A 153 -1.60 2.34 30.20
C GLN A 153 -0.79 2.19 28.91
N LEU A 154 0.42 2.73 28.90
CA LEU A 154 1.40 2.52 27.82
C LEU A 154 2.15 1.22 28.08
N ASN A 155 2.09 0.33 27.11
CA ASN A 155 2.80 -0.93 27.14
C ASN A 155 4.18 -0.75 26.52
N VAL A 156 5.16 -0.33 27.32
CA VAL A 156 6.51 0.03 26.84
C VAL A 156 7.20 -1.16 26.19
N ASP A 157 6.99 -2.38 26.68
CA ASP A 157 7.62 -3.57 26.10
C ASP A 157 7.09 -3.81 24.66
N GLU A 158 5.79 -3.61 24.40
CA GLU A 158 5.22 -3.74 23.06
C GLU A 158 5.60 -2.55 22.16
N ILE A 159 5.66 -1.34 22.70
CA ILE A 159 6.15 -0.16 21.98
C ILE A 159 7.60 -0.38 21.58
N GLN A 160 8.46 -0.82 22.50
CA GLN A 160 9.87 -1.08 22.22
C GLN A 160 10.06 -2.17 21.16
N LYS A 161 9.32 -3.28 21.26
CA LYS A 161 9.32 -4.33 20.21
C LYS A 161 8.93 -3.76 18.83
N THR A 162 7.95 -2.88 18.80
CA THR A 162 7.49 -2.23 17.57
C THR A 162 8.57 -1.30 17.00
N LEU A 163 9.19 -0.47 17.85
CA LEU A 163 10.28 0.43 17.45
C LEU A 163 11.52 -0.34 16.99
N ASP A 164 11.93 -1.37 17.73
CA ASP A 164 13.04 -2.25 17.35
C ASP A 164 12.78 -2.93 15.99
N TYR A 165 11.54 -3.35 15.75
CA TYR A 165 11.13 -3.91 14.49
C TYR A 165 11.26 -2.89 13.35
N GLN A 166 10.74 -1.67 13.54
CA GLN A 166 10.83 -0.59 12.56
C GLN A 166 12.29 -0.22 12.24
N GLN A 167 13.11 -0.06 13.27
CA GLN A 167 14.53 0.25 13.10
C GLN A 167 15.25 -0.85 12.32
N ARG A 168 14.99 -2.11 12.63
CA ARG A 168 15.56 -3.25 11.89
C ARG A 168 15.05 -3.31 10.46
N LEU A 169 13.77 -2.98 10.23
CA LEU A 169 13.20 -2.92 8.88
C LEU A 169 13.89 -1.85 8.04
N ALA A 170 14.11 -0.66 8.61
CA ALA A 170 14.82 0.44 7.96
C ALA A 170 16.29 0.06 7.66
N LEU A 171 17.01 -0.51 8.63
CA LEU A 171 18.38 -0.99 8.44
C LEU A 171 18.45 -2.08 7.36
N ALA A 172 17.49 -2.99 7.33
CA ALA A 172 17.43 -4.03 6.33
C ALA A 172 17.12 -3.46 4.94
N THR A 173 16.20 -2.49 4.82
CA THR A 173 15.93 -1.79 3.56
C THR A 173 17.18 -1.09 3.04
N ASN A 174 17.85 -0.29 3.87
CA ASN A 174 19.09 0.40 3.49
C ASN A 174 20.20 -0.59 3.07
N SER A 175 20.36 -1.69 3.82
CA SER A 175 21.36 -2.71 3.50
C SER A 175 21.08 -3.44 2.20
N LEU A 176 19.79 -3.69 1.91
CA LEU A 176 19.37 -4.33 0.65
C LEU A 176 19.49 -3.38 -0.53
N THR A 177 19.15 -2.11 -0.36
CA THR A 177 19.32 -1.08 -1.40
C THR A 177 20.80 -0.95 -1.76
N LYS A 178 21.68 -0.83 -0.75
CA LYS A 178 23.13 -0.79 -0.97
C LYS A 178 23.64 -2.05 -1.65
N ASN A 179 23.21 -3.23 -1.22
CA ASN A 179 23.62 -4.50 -1.84
C ASN A 179 23.10 -4.61 -3.29
N ALA A 180 21.85 -4.17 -3.56
CA ALA A 180 21.30 -4.10 -4.91
C ALA A 180 22.16 -3.21 -5.82
N SER A 181 22.58 -2.05 -5.33
CA SER A 181 23.46 -1.13 -6.05
C SER A 181 24.85 -1.76 -6.32
N GLU A 182 25.46 -2.43 -5.33
CA GLU A 182 26.73 -3.14 -5.50
C GLU A 182 26.64 -4.22 -6.58
N ILE A 183 25.57 -5.05 -6.57
CA ILE A 183 25.34 -6.09 -7.58
C ILE A 183 25.11 -5.47 -8.96
N SER A 184 24.28 -4.42 -9.06
CA SER A 184 24.00 -3.72 -10.30
C SER A 184 25.29 -3.14 -10.90
N ASN A 185 26.09 -2.42 -10.10
CA ASN A 185 27.35 -1.80 -10.50
C ASN A 185 28.39 -2.83 -10.97
N LYS A 186 28.48 -3.98 -10.32
CA LYS A 186 29.36 -5.07 -10.76
C LYS A 186 29.01 -5.52 -12.18
N LYS A 187 27.72 -5.74 -12.47
CA LYS A 187 27.28 -6.12 -13.82
C LYS A 187 27.51 -5.02 -14.85
N ILE A 188 27.40 -3.75 -14.47
CA ILE A 188 27.66 -2.62 -15.33
C ILE A 188 29.14 -2.62 -15.75
N THR A 189 30.08 -2.84 -14.81
CA THR A 189 31.52 -2.86 -15.12
C THR A 189 31.91 -4.03 -16.02
N GLU A 190 31.14 -5.11 -16.02
CA GLU A 190 31.34 -6.28 -16.89
C GLU A 190 30.70 -6.10 -18.29
N SER A 191 29.89 -5.03 -18.49
CA SER A 191 29.15 -4.76 -19.72
C SER A 191 29.90 -3.78 -20.63
N ASN A 192 30.04 -4.14 -21.91
CA ASN A 192 30.60 -3.27 -22.93
C ASN A 192 29.55 -2.83 -23.99
N ILE A 193 28.29 -2.63 -23.56
CA ILE A 193 27.21 -2.29 -24.48
C ILE A 193 27.28 -0.82 -24.87
N ASP A 194 27.27 -0.55 -26.18
CA ASP A 194 27.21 0.80 -26.73
C ASP A 194 25.74 1.26 -26.92
N TYR A 195 25.34 2.26 -26.14
CA TYR A 195 24.01 2.86 -26.18
C TYR A 195 23.93 4.14 -27.04
N THR A 196 24.95 4.45 -27.86
CA THR A 196 25.03 5.73 -28.58
C THR A 196 23.99 5.84 -29.70
N ASN A 197 23.68 4.73 -30.34
CA ASN A 197 22.82 4.71 -31.54
C ASN A 197 21.45 4.04 -31.31
N ILE A 198 21.05 3.78 -30.05
CA ILE A 198 19.74 3.18 -29.76
C ILE A 198 18.66 4.26 -29.64
N PRO A 199 17.40 3.96 -30.02
CA PRO A 199 16.29 4.88 -29.81
C PRO A 199 16.08 5.22 -28.34
N ASP A 200 15.74 6.47 -28.04
CA ASP A 200 15.37 6.89 -26.68
C ASP A 200 13.91 6.51 -26.40
N ILE A 201 13.73 5.39 -25.72
CA ILE A 201 12.40 4.83 -25.40
C ILE A 201 11.64 5.58 -24.28
N ARG A 202 12.22 6.62 -23.70
CA ARG A 202 11.51 7.57 -22.84
C ARG A 202 10.55 8.45 -23.64
N LYS A 203 10.84 8.63 -24.94
CA LYS A 203 10.04 9.43 -25.87
C LYS A 203 8.85 8.62 -26.38
N GLN A 204 7.88 9.34 -26.94
CA GLN A 204 6.74 8.74 -27.61
C GLN A 204 7.20 7.85 -28.79
N GLY A 205 6.59 6.66 -28.88
CA GLY A 205 6.88 5.71 -29.96
C GLY A 205 6.29 6.12 -31.32
N LYS A 206 6.75 5.43 -32.37
CA LYS A 206 6.47 5.76 -33.78
C LYS A 206 5.00 5.60 -34.21
N TYR A 207 4.20 4.82 -33.46
CA TYR A 207 2.81 4.58 -33.84
C TYR A 207 1.85 5.67 -33.35
N GLY A 208 2.28 6.53 -32.40
CA GLY A 208 1.40 7.49 -31.75
C GLY A 208 0.23 6.82 -31.05
N PHE A 209 -0.74 7.58 -30.58
CA PHE A 209 -1.93 7.05 -29.91
C PHE A 209 -3.18 7.85 -30.30
N ASN A 210 -4.33 7.18 -30.25
CA ASN A 210 -5.65 7.80 -30.36
C ASN A 210 -6.12 8.34 -29.02
N PRO A 211 -7.11 9.26 -28.99
CA PRO A 211 -7.82 9.59 -27.75
C PRO A 211 -8.34 8.32 -27.09
N VAL A 212 -8.36 8.30 -25.76
CA VAL A 212 -8.87 7.16 -24.99
C VAL A 212 -10.33 6.89 -25.36
N LYS A 213 -10.64 5.61 -25.60
CA LYS A 213 -12.01 5.12 -25.79
C LYS A 213 -12.47 4.46 -24.51
N ILE A 214 -13.51 5.00 -23.89
CA ILE A 214 -14.12 4.39 -22.70
C ILE A 214 -15.34 3.58 -23.15
N ILE A 215 -15.39 2.32 -22.77
CA ILE A 215 -16.52 1.43 -23.04
C ILE A 215 -17.03 0.82 -21.74
N LYS A 216 -18.35 0.70 -21.63
CA LYS A 216 -18.98 0.07 -20.48
C LYS A 216 -19.12 -1.43 -20.73
N LEU A 217 -18.58 -2.23 -19.83
CA LEU A 217 -18.70 -3.69 -19.83
C LEU A 217 -19.69 -4.13 -18.76
N THR A 218 -20.47 -5.19 -19.06
CA THR A 218 -21.42 -5.77 -18.11
C THR A 218 -21.27 -7.29 -18.10
N ASP A 219 -20.68 -7.79 -17.02
CA ASP A 219 -20.65 -9.23 -16.76
C ASP A 219 -21.99 -9.65 -16.14
N GLN A 220 -22.82 -10.27 -16.96
CA GLN A 220 -24.16 -10.71 -16.54
C GLN A 220 -24.10 -11.81 -15.48
N ASN A 221 -23.06 -12.65 -15.49
CA ASN A 221 -22.94 -13.77 -14.55
C ASN A 221 -22.64 -13.26 -13.13
N ARG A 222 -21.84 -12.22 -13.02
CA ARG A 222 -21.49 -11.60 -11.73
C ARG A 222 -22.33 -10.37 -11.41
N GLN A 223 -23.26 -9.97 -12.30
CA GLN A 223 -24.06 -8.74 -12.20
C GLN A 223 -23.19 -7.50 -11.95
N ARG A 224 -22.06 -7.43 -12.66
CA ARG A 224 -21.03 -6.44 -12.45
C ARG A 224 -20.84 -5.59 -13.69
N THR A 225 -20.99 -4.28 -13.55
CA THR A 225 -20.82 -3.32 -14.65
C THR A 225 -19.71 -2.34 -14.30
N PHE A 226 -18.75 -2.17 -15.20
CA PHE A 226 -17.60 -1.30 -15.00
C PHE A 226 -17.11 -0.68 -16.32
N ASP A 227 -16.37 0.42 -16.22
CA ASP A 227 -15.80 1.08 -17.38
C ASP A 227 -14.44 0.46 -17.73
N LEU A 228 -14.18 0.34 -19.03
CA LEU A 228 -12.91 -0.09 -19.59
C LEU A 228 -12.32 1.03 -20.43
N HIS A 229 -11.15 1.52 -20.05
CA HIS A 229 -10.39 2.53 -20.79
C HIS A 229 -9.46 1.85 -21.78
N LEU A 230 -9.63 2.14 -23.09
CA LEU A 230 -8.83 1.59 -24.17
C LEU A 230 -7.95 2.65 -24.79
N TYR A 231 -6.63 2.43 -24.76
CA TYR A 231 -5.64 3.22 -25.47
C TYR A 231 -5.15 2.43 -26.68
N GLN A 232 -5.24 3.01 -27.85
CA GLN A 232 -4.96 2.34 -29.12
C GLN A 232 -3.88 3.08 -29.91
N PRO A 233 -2.99 2.36 -30.61
CA PRO A 233 -2.09 2.98 -31.58
C PRO A 233 -2.87 3.78 -32.62
N LYS A 234 -2.36 4.97 -32.98
CA LYS A 234 -2.94 5.78 -34.05
C LYS A 234 -2.62 5.18 -35.43
N ASN A 235 -1.38 4.74 -35.61
CA ASN A 235 -0.92 4.15 -36.86
C ASN A 235 -0.91 2.62 -36.74
N ARG A 236 -1.35 1.95 -37.80
CA ARG A 236 -1.35 0.49 -37.87
C ARG A 236 0.07 -0.05 -37.99
N GLN A 237 0.34 -1.14 -37.32
CA GLN A 237 1.57 -1.93 -37.50
C GLN A 237 1.32 -3.11 -38.45
N PRO A 238 2.36 -3.68 -39.11
CA PRO A 238 2.22 -4.80 -40.03
C PRO A 238 1.70 -6.06 -39.34
N GLN A 239 2.22 -6.40 -38.14
CA GLN A 239 1.84 -7.57 -37.34
C GLN A 239 0.54 -7.32 -36.55
N LYS A 240 0.06 -8.37 -35.86
CA LYS A 240 -1.04 -8.24 -34.91
C LYS A 240 -0.67 -7.25 -33.80
N THR A 241 -1.67 -6.60 -33.23
CA THR A 241 -1.53 -5.66 -32.13
C THR A 241 -1.43 -6.43 -30.80
N PRO A 242 -0.28 -6.41 -30.12
CA PRO A 242 -0.17 -7.03 -28.80
C PRO A 242 -1.00 -6.27 -27.77
N VAL A 243 -1.45 -6.98 -26.73
CA VAL A 243 -2.39 -6.47 -25.73
C VAL A 243 -1.72 -6.42 -24.36
N ILE A 244 -1.91 -5.29 -23.68
CA ILE A 244 -1.50 -5.09 -22.28
C ILE A 244 -2.75 -4.74 -21.47
N ILE A 245 -2.94 -5.38 -20.32
CA ILE A 245 -3.95 -4.98 -19.34
C ILE A 245 -3.25 -4.30 -18.17
N VAL A 246 -3.82 -3.19 -17.67
CA VAL A 246 -3.31 -2.48 -16.50
C VAL A 246 -4.35 -2.54 -15.38
N SER A 247 -3.96 -3.05 -14.22
CA SER A 247 -4.79 -3.13 -13.02
C SER A 247 -4.34 -2.09 -11.99
N HIS A 248 -5.23 -1.16 -11.67
CA HIS A 248 -4.94 -0.07 -10.73
C HIS A 248 -4.98 -0.50 -9.27
N GLY A 249 -4.42 0.32 -8.37
CA GLY A 249 -4.39 0.10 -6.92
C GLY A 249 -5.73 0.29 -6.22
N LEU A 250 -5.72 0.13 -4.89
CA LEU A 250 -6.84 0.50 -4.03
C LEU A 250 -7.06 2.01 -4.09
N ALA A 251 -8.32 2.42 -4.11
CA ALA A 251 -8.74 3.83 -4.15
C ALA A 251 -8.19 4.64 -5.35
N SER A 252 -7.75 3.96 -6.41
CA SER A 252 -7.22 4.54 -7.64
C SER A 252 -8.26 4.48 -8.77
N HIS A 253 -7.95 5.13 -9.89
CA HIS A 253 -8.83 5.20 -11.07
C HIS A 253 -8.03 4.87 -12.34
N PRO A 254 -8.65 4.33 -13.42
CA PRO A 254 -7.96 4.07 -14.68
C PRO A 254 -7.22 5.29 -15.26
N ASN A 255 -7.67 6.51 -14.98
CA ASN A 255 -7.02 7.74 -15.43
C ASN A 255 -5.61 7.95 -14.85
N ASP A 256 -5.32 7.42 -13.67
CA ASP A 256 -4.01 7.53 -13.02
C ASP A 256 -2.91 6.86 -13.86
N PHE A 257 -3.32 5.93 -14.74
CA PHE A 257 -2.45 5.21 -15.67
C PHE A 257 -2.51 5.75 -17.11
N SER A 258 -3.08 6.94 -17.33
CA SER A 258 -3.25 7.50 -18.67
C SER A 258 -1.91 7.77 -19.36
N SER A 259 -0.89 8.19 -18.64
CA SER A 259 0.47 8.38 -19.17
C SER A 259 1.05 7.07 -19.68
N LEU A 260 0.95 6.00 -18.89
CA LEU A 260 1.40 4.66 -19.27
C LEU A 260 0.60 4.12 -20.47
N GLY A 261 -0.74 4.27 -20.44
CA GLY A 261 -1.61 3.85 -21.54
C GLY A 261 -1.24 4.51 -22.87
N LYS A 262 -1.00 5.82 -22.87
CA LYS A 262 -0.55 6.59 -24.06
C LYS A 262 0.84 6.15 -24.51
N GLN A 263 1.77 5.99 -23.57
CA GLN A 263 3.15 5.58 -23.88
C GLN A 263 3.17 4.21 -24.56
N LEU A 264 2.56 3.19 -23.96
CA LEU A 264 2.51 1.84 -24.54
C LEU A 264 1.73 1.81 -25.87
N ALA A 265 0.63 2.55 -25.98
CA ALA A 265 -0.10 2.65 -27.25
C ALA A 265 0.76 3.25 -28.35
N SER A 266 1.60 4.25 -28.04
CA SER A 266 2.53 4.83 -29.01
C SER A 266 3.60 3.83 -29.49
N TYR A 267 3.85 2.78 -28.71
CA TYR A 267 4.75 1.67 -29.06
C TYR A 267 4.04 0.50 -29.73
N GLY A 268 2.74 0.62 -30.00
CA GLY A 268 1.99 -0.34 -30.81
C GLY A 268 1.09 -1.29 -30.01
N PHE A 269 0.95 -1.13 -28.70
CA PHE A 269 0.07 -1.96 -27.87
C PHE A 269 -1.37 -1.44 -27.85
N LEU A 270 -2.34 -2.35 -27.83
CA LEU A 270 -3.65 -2.05 -27.27
C LEU A 270 -3.51 -2.12 -25.75
N VAL A 271 -3.81 -1.03 -25.05
CA VAL A 271 -3.79 -1.03 -23.57
C VAL A 271 -5.22 -0.95 -23.05
N ALA A 272 -5.61 -1.89 -22.20
CA ALA A 272 -6.93 -2.00 -21.60
C ALA A 272 -6.81 -1.82 -20.08
N ILE A 273 -7.52 -0.83 -19.52
CA ILE A 273 -7.47 -0.50 -18.09
C ILE A 273 -8.89 -0.58 -17.54
N PRO A 274 -9.30 -1.71 -16.93
CA PRO A 274 -10.61 -1.84 -16.27
C PRO A 274 -10.66 -1.01 -14.99
N GLN A 275 -11.83 -0.42 -14.71
CA GLN A 275 -12.18 0.13 -13.42
C GLN A 275 -12.62 -1.02 -12.50
N HIS A 276 -11.92 -1.25 -11.41
CA HIS A 276 -12.28 -2.25 -10.41
C HIS A 276 -13.25 -1.64 -9.39
N ILE A 277 -14.55 -1.66 -9.72
CA ILE A 277 -15.61 -1.14 -8.84
C ILE A 277 -15.60 -1.86 -7.49
N GLY A 278 -15.88 -1.12 -6.41
CA GLY A 278 -15.82 -1.68 -5.05
C GLY A 278 -14.44 -1.59 -4.39
N SER A 279 -13.42 -1.14 -5.13
CA SER A 279 -12.07 -0.88 -4.59
C SER A 279 -11.36 0.30 -5.29
N ASP A 280 -12.09 1.04 -6.09
CA ASP A 280 -11.65 2.22 -6.82
C ASP A 280 -11.81 3.52 -6.01
N GLN A 281 -11.49 4.65 -6.64
CA GLN A 281 -11.67 5.98 -6.06
C GLN A 281 -13.13 6.23 -5.65
N GLN A 282 -14.11 5.79 -6.45
CA GLN A 282 -15.52 5.98 -6.14
C GLN A 282 -15.93 5.25 -4.86
N GLN A 283 -15.38 4.07 -4.60
CA GLN A 283 -15.63 3.33 -3.37
C GLN A 283 -15.07 4.08 -2.14
N LEU A 284 -13.86 4.65 -2.26
CA LEU A 284 -13.29 5.50 -1.21
C LEU A 284 -14.18 6.72 -0.96
N GLU A 285 -14.61 7.41 -2.02
CA GLU A 285 -15.52 8.57 -1.90
C GLU A 285 -16.85 8.17 -1.26
N ASN A 286 -17.41 7.01 -1.61
CA ASN A 286 -18.64 6.50 -0.99
C ASN A 286 -18.45 6.28 0.52
N MET A 287 -17.29 5.75 0.94
CA MET A 287 -16.96 5.59 2.35
C MET A 287 -16.81 6.96 3.04
N LEU A 288 -16.05 7.88 2.46
CA LEU A 288 -15.83 9.22 3.01
C LEU A 288 -17.12 10.06 3.07
N ASN A 289 -18.06 9.83 2.17
CA ASN A 289 -19.37 10.48 2.16
C ASN A 289 -20.42 9.74 3.01
N GLY A 290 -20.11 8.54 3.52
CA GLY A 290 -20.98 7.74 4.38
C GLY A 290 -22.01 6.90 3.62
N TYR A 291 -21.86 6.74 2.32
CA TYR A 291 -22.68 5.83 1.49
C TYR A 291 -22.20 4.36 1.60
N SER A 292 -20.98 4.14 2.05
CA SER A 292 -20.41 2.83 2.36
C SER A 292 -19.80 2.81 3.76
N ARG A 293 -19.84 1.64 4.41
CA ARG A 293 -19.12 1.38 5.67
C ARG A 293 -17.79 0.68 5.45
N GLU A 294 -17.41 0.46 4.21
CA GLU A 294 -16.23 -0.31 3.84
C GLU A 294 -15.31 0.56 2.97
N LEU A 295 -14.01 0.54 3.29
CA LEU A 295 -12.99 1.17 2.46
C LEU A 295 -12.93 0.51 1.08
N TYR A 296 -13.17 -0.80 1.02
CA TYR A 296 -13.28 -1.59 -0.20
C TYR A 296 -14.16 -2.82 0.08
N ASP A 297 -14.79 -3.35 -0.97
CA ASP A 297 -15.51 -4.61 -0.89
C ASP A 297 -14.49 -5.77 -0.80
N LEU A 298 -14.59 -6.59 0.23
CA LEU A 298 -13.70 -7.74 0.44
C LEU A 298 -13.72 -8.73 -0.73
N GLN A 299 -14.85 -8.82 -1.47
CA GLN A 299 -14.96 -9.64 -2.67
C GLN A 299 -14.04 -9.19 -3.81
N GLU A 300 -13.43 -8.01 -3.71
CA GLU A 300 -12.49 -7.52 -4.73
C GLU A 300 -11.22 -8.38 -4.83
N PHE A 301 -10.85 -9.10 -3.79
CA PHE A 301 -9.82 -10.14 -3.90
C PHE A 301 -10.18 -11.25 -4.89
N ILE A 302 -11.47 -11.47 -5.13
CA ILE A 302 -12.00 -12.45 -6.11
C ILE A 302 -12.37 -11.74 -7.41
N ASN A 303 -13.03 -10.59 -7.33
CA ASN A 303 -13.59 -9.92 -8.50
C ASN A 303 -12.52 -9.34 -9.42
N ARG A 304 -11.45 -8.75 -8.88
CA ARG A 304 -10.40 -8.13 -9.70
C ARG A 304 -9.70 -9.10 -10.67
N PRO A 305 -9.24 -10.29 -10.25
CA PRO A 305 -8.73 -11.28 -11.20
C PRO A 305 -9.77 -11.69 -12.26
N LEU A 306 -11.03 -11.87 -11.84
CA LEU A 306 -12.12 -12.22 -12.76
C LEU A 306 -12.48 -11.08 -13.72
N ASP A 307 -12.31 -9.80 -13.32
CA ASP A 307 -12.47 -8.67 -14.23
C ASP A 307 -11.43 -8.71 -15.36
N ILE A 308 -10.17 -9.08 -15.04
CA ILE A 308 -9.12 -9.23 -16.07
C ILE A 308 -9.51 -10.32 -17.08
N THR A 309 -9.90 -11.50 -16.58
CA THR A 309 -10.35 -12.60 -17.45
C THR A 309 -11.56 -12.16 -18.30
N TYR A 310 -12.54 -11.49 -17.72
CA TYR A 310 -13.71 -10.99 -18.44
C TYR A 310 -13.34 -9.95 -19.51
N VAL A 311 -12.40 -9.07 -19.23
CA VAL A 311 -11.89 -8.10 -20.23
C VAL A 311 -11.23 -8.84 -21.40
N LEU A 312 -10.45 -9.89 -21.14
CA LEU A 312 -9.84 -10.70 -22.21
C LEU A 312 -10.89 -11.40 -23.06
N ASP A 313 -11.93 -11.99 -22.44
CA ASP A 313 -13.04 -12.63 -23.14
C ASP A 313 -13.82 -11.62 -24.02
N GLU A 314 -14.06 -10.41 -23.50
CA GLU A 314 -14.73 -9.35 -24.27
C GLU A 314 -13.86 -8.81 -25.43
N LEU A 315 -12.56 -8.68 -25.23
CA LEU A 315 -11.64 -8.30 -26.30
C LEU A 315 -11.60 -9.38 -27.39
N GLU A 316 -11.62 -10.66 -27.02
CA GLU A 316 -11.67 -11.79 -27.95
C GLU A 316 -12.98 -11.79 -28.76
N ARG A 317 -14.11 -11.62 -28.08
CA ARG A 317 -15.43 -11.52 -28.73
C ARG A 317 -15.51 -10.33 -29.70
N ARG A 318 -14.92 -9.19 -29.36
CA ARG A 318 -14.91 -7.97 -30.19
C ARG A 318 -13.84 -8.01 -31.27
N ASN A 319 -12.85 -8.91 -31.18
CA ASN A 319 -11.67 -8.89 -32.05
C ASN A 319 -12.04 -8.94 -33.55
N LYS A 320 -13.02 -9.78 -33.93
CA LYS A 320 -13.48 -9.88 -35.32
C LYS A 320 -14.16 -8.60 -35.82
N GLN A 321 -15.05 -8.02 -35.01
CA GLN A 321 -15.93 -6.95 -35.46
C GLN A 321 -15.29 -5.57 -35.34
N GLU A 322 -14.53 -5.31 -34.26
CA GLU A 322 -13.99 -3.98 -33.97
C GLU A 322 -12.50 -3.86 -34.32
N PHE A 323 -11.76 -4.99 -34.30
CA PHE A 323 -10.31 -4.99 -34.51
C PHE A 323 -9.85 -5.79 -35.74
N ASN A 324 -10.79 -6.29 -36.57
CA ASN A 324 -10.48 -7.05 -37.80
C ASN A 324 -9.58 -8.28 -37.55
N ASN A 325 -9.77 -9.01 -36.45
CA ASN A 325 -8.93 -10.11 -35.97
C ASN A 325 -7.44 -9.75 -35.77
N ARG A 326 -7.14 -8.51 -35.45
CA ARG A 326 -5.75 -8.03 -35.37
C ARG A 326 -5.18 -7.99 -33.96
N LEU A 327 -5.97 -8.30 -32.92
CA LEU A 327 -5.42 -8.41 -31.58
C LEU A 327 -4.69 -9.76 -31.40
N SER A 328 -3.53 -9.72 -30.75
CA SER A 328 -2.82 -10.90 -30.24
C SER A 328 -3.29 -11.13 -28.81
N LEU A 329 -4.19 -12.09 -28.63
CA LEU A 329 -4.83 -12.38 -27.33
C LEU A 329 -4.35 -13.69 -26.71
N ASP A 330 -3.51 -14.43 -27.40
CA ASP A 330 -2.84 -15.65 -26.94
C ASP A 330 -1.58 -15.37 -26.09
N LYS A 331 -1.08 -14.13 -26.14
CA LYS A 331 0.10 -13.68 -25.42
C LYS A 331 -0.08 -12.25 -24.91
N VAL A 332 -0.64 -12.11 -23.71
CA VAL A 332 -1.03 -10.82 -23.12
C VAL A 332 -0.11 -10.49 -21.93
N GLY A 333 0.26 -9.21 -21.80
CA GLY A 333 0.94 -8.68 -20.61
C GLY A 333 -0.06 -8.12 -19.60
N VAL A 334 0.22 -8.28 -18.31
CA VAL A 334 -0.55 -7.63 -17.25
C VAL A 334 0.38 -6.79 -16.37
N ILE A 335 0.05 -5.51 -16.22
CA ILE A 335 0.78 -4.57 -15.35
C ILE A 335 -0.13 -4.25 -14.16
N GLY A 336 0.40 -4.33 -12.93
CA GLY A 336 -0.38 -4.06 -11.73
C GLY A 336 0.35 -3.24 -10.68
N HIS A 337 -0.34 -2.26 -10.10
CA HIS A 337 0.15 -1.44 -9.00
C HIS A 337 -0.57 -1.79 -7.69
N SER A 338 0.16 -1.97 -6.60
CA SER A 338 -0.42 -2.18 -5.26
C SER A 338 -1.41 -3.37 -5.24
N PHE A 339 -2.70 -3.14 -4.97
CA PHE A 339 -3.75 -4.16 -5.08
C PHE A 339 -3.91 -4.69 -6.52
N GLY A 340 -3.59 -3.87 -7.54
CA GLY A 340 -3.47 -4.36 -8.92
C GLY A 340 -2.28 -5.30 -9.12
N GLY A 341 -1.21 -5.17 -8.34
CA GLY A 341 -0.10 -6.12 -8.31
C GLY A 341 -0.52 -7.50 -7.79
N TYR A 342 -1.36 -7.53 -6.73
CA TYR A 342 -2.06 -8.74 -6.31
C TYR A 342 -2.85 -9.36 -7.48
N THR A 343 -3.62 -8.52 -8.19
CA THR A 343 -4.44 -8.95 -9.32
C THR A 343 -3.59 -9.59 -10.42
N ALA A 344 -2.48 -8.94 -10.81
CA ALA A 344 -1.56 -9.44 -11.83
C ALA A 344 -0.93 -10.80 -11.43
N LEU A 345 -0.50 -10.93 -10.18
CA LEU A 345 0.02 -12.19 -9.64
C LEU A 345 -1.03 -13.30 -9.63
N SER A 346 -2.29 -12.97 -9.29
CA SER A 346 -3.41 -13.93 -9.28
C SER A 346 -3.68 -14.49 -10.67
N VAL A 347 -3.79 -13.64 -11.70
CA VAL A 347 -4.04 -14.10 -13.08
C VAL A 347 -2.81 -14.76 -13.70
N ALA A 348 -1.62 -14.52 -13.17
CA ALA A 348 -0.40 -15.24 -13.54
C ALA A 348 -0.29 -16.62 -12.88
N GLY A 349 -1.15 -16.95 -11.91
CA GLY A 349 -1.24 -18.27 -11.30
C GLY A 349 -0.76 -18.38 -9.86
N ALA A 350 -0.46 -17.26 -9.18
CA ALA A 350 -0.24 -17.29 -7.74
C ALA A 350 -1.52 -17.75 -7.02
N THR A 351 -1.38 -18.62 -6.02
CA THR A 351 -2.52 -19.14 -5.24
C THR A 351 -2.41 -18.74 -3.78
N TRP A 352 -3.55 -18.60 -3.12
CA TRP A 352 -3.59 -18.21 -1.71
C TRP A 352 -3.02 -19.29 -0.79
N ASP A 353 -2.27 -18.84 0.22
CA ASP A 353 -1.72 -19.69 1.28
C ASP A 353 -2.37 -19.31 2.62
N PHE A 354 -3.52 -19.92 2.93
CA PHE A 354 -4.26 -19.62 4.16
C PHE A 354 -3.46 -19.90 5.43
N GLN A 355 -2.51 -20.86 5.41
CA GLN A 355 -1.66 -21.10 6.56
C GLN A 355 -0.68 -19.94 6.79
N ASN A 356 -0.11 -19.41 5.70
CA ASN A 356 0.76 -18.25 5.77
C ASN A 356 -0.01 -17.01 6.23
N ILE A 357 -1.23 -16.76 5.68
CA ILE A 357 -2.10 -15.65 6.10
C ILE A 357 -2.36 -15.74 7.60
N LYS A 358 -2.83 -16.89 8.10
CA LYS A 358 -3.10 -17.10 9.51
C LYS A 358 -1.88 -16.86 10.40
N ASN A 359 -0.72 -17.38 9.99
CA ASN A 359 0.53 -17.23 10.74
C ASN A 359 0.97 -15.77 10.85
N TYR A 360 0.75 -14.98 9.79
CA TYR A 360 1.10 -13.56 9.78
C TYR A 360 0.10 -12.71 10.54
N CYS A 361 -1.19 -12.91 10.32
CA CYS A 361 -2.24 -12.07 10.87
C CYS A 361 -2.46 -12.26 12.37
N ASN A 362 -2.10 -13.41 12.92
CA ASN A 362 -2.17 -13.69 14.36
C ASN A 362 -0.97 -13.16 15.16
N ARG A 363 0.01 -12.51 14.51
CA ARG A 363 1.15 -11.92 15.23
C ARG A 363 0.71 -10.70 16.02
N GLN A 364 1.22 -10.59 17.25
CA GLN A 364 0.94 -9.46 18.12
C GLN A 364 1.77 -8.21 17.77
N VAL A 365 2.90 -8.39 17.07
CA VAL A 365 3.80 -7.28 16.73
C VAL A 365 3.21 -6.48 15.56
N TRP A 366 3.15 -5.18 15.72
CA TRP A 366 2.84 -4.25 14.62
C TRP A 366 4.00 -4.20 13.64
N GLU A 367 3.84 -4.79 12.47
CA GLU A 367 4.91 -4.88 11.46
C GLU A 367 4.98 -3.63 10.55
N ALA A 368 4.22 -2.55 10.82
CA ALA A 368 4.09 -1.35 9.96
C ALA A 368 4.06 -1.64 8.45
N ASN A 369 3.52 -2.77 8.10
CA ASN A 369 3.15 -3.12 6.73
C ASN A 369 1.65 -2.87 6.61
N LEU A 370 1.26 -1.71 6.06
CA LEU A 370 -0.15 -1.35 5.94
C LEU A 370 -0.91 -2.30 5.02
N SER A 371 -0.23 -2.96 4.06
CA SER A 371 -0.86 -3.96 3.21
C SER A 371 -1.44 -5.14 4.00
N MET A 372 -0.95 -5.40 5.21
CA MET A 372 -1.53 -6.42 6.09
C MET A 372 -2.96 -6.10 6.51
N LEU A 373 -3.32 -4.80 6.60
CA LEU A 373 -4.70 -4.40 6.90
C LEU A 373 -5.68 -4.87 5.82
N LEU A 374 -5.20 -5.04 4.58
CA LEU A 374 -5.96 -5.62 3.49
C LEU A 374 -5.83 -7.14 3.48
N GLN A 375 -4.59 -7.65 3.44
CA GLN A 375 -4.32 -9.08 3.25
C GLN A 375 -4.94 -9.95 4.35
N CYS A 376 -4.95 -9.47 5.60
CA CYS A 376 -5.51 -10.21 6.73
C CYS A 376 -7.03 -10.34 6.68
N GLN A 377 -7.75 -9.42 6.05
CA GLN A 377 -9.21 -9.53 5.90
C GLN A 377 -9.62 -10.71 5.00
N THR A 378 -8.71 -11.23 4.18
CA THR A 378 -9.00 -12.45 3.39
C THR A 378 -9.28 -13.70 4.24
N LEU A 379 -8.98 -13.67 5.54
CA LEU A 379 -9.40 -14.72 6.48
C LEU A 379 -10.91 -14.80 6.68
N ASP A 380 -11.63 -13.72 6.38
CA ASP A 380 -13.10 -13.66 6.46
C ASP A 380 -13.78 -14.21 5.19
N LEU A 381 -13.01 -14.49 4.13
CA LEU A 381 -13.50 -15.16 2.93
C LEU A 381 -13.53 -16.68 3.11
N PRO A 382 -14.38 -17.40 2.34
CA PRO A 382 -14.44 -18.85 2.38
C PRO A 382 -13.04 -19.50 2.17
N LYS A 383 -12.70 -20.46 3.01
CA LYS A 383 -11.44 -21.20 2.90
C LYS A 383 -11.56 -22.28 1.83
N GLN A 384 -11.12 -21.93 0.65
CA GLN A 384 -11.11 -22.82 -0.52
C GLN A 384 -9.86 -22.55 -1.37
N GLU A 385 -9.60 -23.36 -2.37
CA GLU A 385 -8.55 -23.07 -3.32
C GLU A 385 -8.98 -21.92 -4.24
N TYR A 386 -8.19 -20.83 -4.26
CA TYR A 386 -8.36 -19.73 -5.19
C TYR A 386 -7.26 -19.79 -6.24
N ASN A 387 -7.66 -20.15 -7.46
CA ASN A 387 -6.79 -20.18 -8.64
C ASN A 387 -7.44 -19.36 -9.76
N PHE A 388 -6.83 -18.24 -10.09
CA PHE A 388 -7.32 -17.30 -11.10
C PHE A 388 -6.44 -17.29 -12.36
N ARG A 389 -5.57 -18.31 -12.54
CA ARG A 389 -4.68 -18.37 -13.70
C ARG A 389 -5.46 -18.25 -14.99
N ASP A 390 -5.08 -17.27 -15.83
CA ASP A 390 -5.52 -17.16 -17.22
C ASP A 390 -4.34 -17.52 -18.14
N SER A 391 -4.49 -18.54 -18.96
CA SER A 391 -3.42 -19.05 -19.81
C SER A 391 -2.97 -18.08 -20.89
N ARG A 392 -3.76 -17.06 -21.20
CA ARG A 392 -3.42 -15.98 -22.13
C ARG A 392 -2.39 -15.00 -21.53
N VAL A 393 -2.27 -14.95 -20.21
CA VAL A 393 -1.29 -14.08 -19.52
C VAL A 393 0.08 -14.72 -19.62
N ALA A 394 0.97 -14.07 -20.38
CA ALA A 394 2.28 -14.57 -20.74
C ALA A 394 3.45 -13.81 -20.07
N ALA A 395 3.23 -12.60 -19.56
CA ALA A 395 4.21 -11.86 -18.75
C ALA A 395 3.49 -10.88 -17.82
N ILE A 396 4.07 -10.60 -16.67
CA ILE A 396 3.50 -9.63 -15.73
C ILE A 396 4.55 -8.61 -15.26
N ALA A 397 4.07 -7.41 -14.95
CA ALA A 397 4.88 -6.36 -14.34
C ALA A 397 4.13 -5.83 -13.12
N ILE A 398 4.78 -5.86 -11.96
CA ILE A 398 4.16 -5.44 -10.70
C ILE A 398 4.99 -4.34 -10.04
N ILE A 399 4.30 -3.35 -9.49
CA ILE A 399 4.92 -2.25 -8.75
C ILE A 399 4.30 -2.13 -7.38
N ASN A 400 5.14 -2.10 -6.36
CA ASN A 400 4.73 -1.97 -4.97
C ASN A 400 3.53 -2.89 -4.63
N PRO A 401 3.58 -4.20 -4.96
CA PRO A 401 2.42 -5.09 -4.89
C PRO A 401 2.02 -5.43 -3.45
N VAL A 402 0.73 -5.65 -3.24
CA VAL A 402 0.16 -6.30 -2.05
C VAL A 402 0.15 -7.80 -2.30
N ASN A 403 1.01 -8.62 -1.62
CA ASN A 403 1.15 -10.01 -2.03
C ASN A 403 1.71 -11.01 -1.01
N SER A 404 2.73 -10.63 -0.24
CA SER A 404 3.59 -11.60 0.43
C SER A 404 2.88 -12.41 1.52
N VAL A 405 1.86 -11.84 2.14
CA VAL A 405 1.08 -12.49 3.19
C VAL A 405 0.04 -13.43 2.57
N ILE A 406 -0.66 -12.98 1.54
CA ILE A 406 -1.76 -13.75 0.94
C ILE A 406 -1.25 -14.96 0.15
N PHE A 407 -0.16 -14.82 -0.61
CA PHE A 407 0.35 -15.91 -1.44
C PHE A 407 1.41 -16.76 -0.72
N GLY A 408 2.20 -16.16 0.16
CA GLY A 408 3.35 -16.82 0.75
C GLY A 408 4.32 -17.35 -0.28
N SER A 409 5.33 -18.10 0.17
CA SER A 409 6.29 -18.73 -0.74
C SER A 409 5.65 -19.84 -1.59
N GLN A 410 4.65 -20.53 -1.07
CA GLN A 410 4.00 -21.64 -1.78
C GLN A 410 3.18 -21.16 -2.98
N GLY A 411 2.44 -20.06 -2.82
CA GLY A 411 1.65 -19.48 -3.90
C GLY A 411 2.51 -18.78 -4.95
N LEU A 412 3.50 -18.01 -4.52
CA LEU A 412 4.37 -17.26 -5.44
C LEU A 412 5.31 -18.15 -6.27
N ARG A 413 5.69 -19.33 -5.77
CA ARG A 413 6.45 -20.32 -6.54
C ARG A 413 5.74 -20.85 -7.78
N LYS A 414 4.44 -20.66 -7.91
CA LYS A 414 3.69 -21.08 -9.09
C LYS A 414 3.86 -20.14 -10.28
N ILE A 415 4.49 -18.96 -10.06
CA ILE A 415 4.79 -18.00 -11.13
C ILE A 415 6.05 -18.45 -11.86
N ASP A 416 5.90 -18.81 -13.13
CA ASP A 416 6.93 -19.30 -14.03
C ASP A 416 7.09 -18.48 -15.31
N ILE A 417 6.20 -17.50 -15.54
CA ILE A 417 6.25 -16.56 -16.67
C ILE A 417 7.16 -15.36 -16.37
N PRO A 418 7.65 -14.65 -17.39
CA PRO A 418 8.45 -13.44 -17.22
C PRO A 418 7.79 -12.42 -16.29
N ILE A 419 8.58 -11.90 -15.34
CA ILE A 419 8.10 -10.95 -14.34
C ILE A 419 9.11 -9.85 -14.04
N ILE A 420 8.63 -8.60 -14.02
CA ILE A 420 9.36 -7.48 -13.44
C ILE A 420 8.68 -7.02 -12.15
N ILE A 421 9.47 -6.91 -11.07
CA ILE A 421 9.03 -6.48 -9.75
C ILE A 421 9.69 -5.14 -9.46
N SER A 422 8.88 -4.11 -9.24
CA SER A 422 9.40 -2.78 -8.90
C SER A 422 9.19 -2.49 -7.43
N ALA A 423 10.23 -1.95 -6.82
CA ALA A 423 10.32 -1.63 -5.39
C ALA A 423 10.71 -0.18 -5.20
N GLY A 424 9.82 0.62 -4.62
CA GLY A 424 10.14 1.95 -4.12
C GLY A 424 10.75 1.84 -2.72
N THR A 425 11.92 2.46 -2.49
CA THR A 425 12.58 2.32 -1.18
C THR A 425 11.88 3.11 -0.07
N ASN A 426 11.05 4.08 -0.42
CA ASN A 426 10.31 4.92 0.52
C ASN A 426 8.81 4.56 0.57
N ASP A 427 8.50 3.26 0.52
CA ASP A 427 7.13 2.74 0.53
C ASP A 427 6.77 2.06 1.85
N PRO A 428 6.05 2.74 2.76
CA PRO A 428 5.60 2.14 4.00
C PRO A 428 4.27 1.38 3.87
N ALA A 429 3.53 1.54 2.77
CA ALA A 429 2.31 0.78 2.54
C ALA A 429 2.61 -0.67 2.17
N THR A 430 3.63 -0.88 1.34
CA THR A 430 4.13 -2.20 0.95
C THR A 430 5.66 -2.22 1.08
N PRO A 431 6.20 -2.32 2.31
CA PRO A 431 7.64 -2.24 2.55
C PRO A 431 8.44 -3.18 1.64
N PRO A 432 9.44 -2.66 0.90
CA PRO A 432 10.11 -3.40 -0.17
C PRO A 432 10.72 -4.73 0.30
N ILE A 433 11.25 -4.74 1.51
CA ILE A 433 11.85 -5.94 2.07
C ILE A 433 10.83 -7.06 2.32
N ILE A 434 9.58 -6.69 2.61
CA ILE A 434 8.52 -7.66 2.93
C ILE A 434 7.77 -8.06 1.66
N GLU A 435 7.39 -7.09 0.81
CA GLU A 435 6.48 -7.34 -0.29
C GLU A 435 7.21 -7.61 -1.62
N GLN A 436 8.34 -6.95 -1.92
CA GLN A 436 9.00 -7.08 -3.22
C GLN A 436 10.19 -8.05 -3.20
N ILE A 437 11.11 -7.91 -2.22
CA ILE A 437 12.32 -8.74 -2.15
C ILE A 437 11.96 -10.23 -1.93
N ARG A 438 10.98 -10.49 -1.07
CA ARG A 438 10.48 -11.87 -0.85
C ARG A 438 9.85 -12.42 -2.11
N THR A 439 9.04 -11.64 -2.81
CA THR A 439 8.42 -12.04 -4.07
C THR A 439 9.48 -12.38 -5.11
N PHE A 440 10.50 -11.53 -5.26
CA PHE A 440 11.62 -11.78 -6.15
C PHE A 440 12.38 -13.07 -5.82
N ALA A 441 12.58 -13.36 -4.53
CA ALA A 441 13.21 -14.59 -4.09
C ALA A 441 12.34 -15.84 -4.36
N TRP A 442 11.01 -15.72 -4.20
CA TRP A 442 10.10 -16.87 -4.21
C TRP A 442 9.57 -17.27 -5.59
N VAL A 443 9.41 -16.32 -6.53
CA VAL A 443 8.95 -16.65 -7.88
C VAL A 443 9.96 -17.50 -8.63
N LYS A 444 9.48 -18.50 -9.40
CA LYS A 444 10.33 -19.46 -10.13
C LYS A 444 10.71 -19.01 -11.54
N SER A 445 10.16 -17.92 -12.02
CA SER A 445 10.45 -17.42 -13.36
C SER A 445 11.95 -17.36 -13.62
N GLU A 446 12.37 -17.84 -14.78
CA GLU A 446 13.74 -17.71 -15.28
C GLU A 446 14.04 -16.26 -15.71
N ASP A 447 13.01 -15.57 -16.25
CA ASP A 447 13.07 -14.18 -16.69
C ASP A 447 12.45 -13.28 -15.61
N LYS A 448 13.11 -13.17 -14.48
CA LYS A 448 12.68 -12.29 -13.38
C LYS A 448 13.65 -11.16 -13.16
N TYR A 449 13.07 -9.98 -12.99
CA TYR A 449 13.80 -8.72 -12.79
C TYR A 449 13.30 -8.03 -11.53
N LEU A 450 14.24 -7.45 -10.78
CA LEU A 450 13.94 -6.55 -9.67
C LEU A 450 14.44 -5.15 -10.04
N PHE A 451 13.52 -4.19 -10.01
CA PHE A 451 13.76 -2.79 -10.33
C PHE A 451 13.61 -1.96 -9.06
N VAL A 452 14.73 -1.54 -8.48
CA VAL A 452 14.74 -0.75 -7.24
C VAL A 452 14.87 0.72 -7.59
N MET A 453 13.95 1.54 -7.11
CA MET A 453 13.93 2.99 -7.29
C MET A 453 14.13 3.68 -5.95
N GLU A 454 15.29 4.31 -5.77
CA GLU A 454 15.58 5.02 -4.55
C GLU A 454 14.69 6.27 -4.42
N GLY A 455 14.11 6.47 -3.24
CA GLY A 455 13.24 7.61 -2.95
C GLY A 455 11.79 7.49 -3.46
N GLN A 456 11.44 6.48 -4.26
CA GLN A 456 10.06 6.30 -4.70
C GLN A 456 9.18 5.85 -3.54
N ALA A 457 8.05 6.53 -3.38
CA ALA A 457 6.99 6.19 -2.44
C ALA A 457 5.96 5.20 -3.07
N HIS A 458 4.85 4.95 -2.36
CA HIS A 458 3.86 3.97 -2.80
C HIS A 458 3.10 4.38 -4.07
N PHE A 459 2.68 5.63 -4.16
CA PHE A 459 1.89 6.12 -5.31
C PHE A 459 2.79 6.55 -6.46
N LEU A 460 2.32 6.27 -7.68
CA LEU A 460 2.97 6.71 -8.92
C LEU A 460 2.66 8.19 -9.21
N ASN A 461 1.44 8.59 -8.90
CA ASN A 461 0.96 9.97 -8.97
C ASN A 461 0.04 10.20 -7.78
N PRO A 462 0.22 11.27 -6.98
CA PRO A 462 -0.78 11.61 -5.96
C PRO A 462 -2.11 11.89 -6.68
N PRO A 463 -3.25 11.50 -6.10
CA PRO A 463 -4.56 11.80 -6.66
C PRO A 463 -4.70 13.31 -6.86
N GLU A 464 -4.83 13.77 -8.11
CA GLU A 464 -4.77 15.19 -8.48
C GLU A 464 -5.87 16.09 -7.87
N GLN A 465 -6.92 15.55 -7.22
CA GLN A 465 -8.14 16.33 -7.02
C GLN A 465 -8.80 16.28 -5.64
N ASN A 466 -8.20 15.68 -4.60
CA ASN A 466 -8.86 15.70 -3.30
C ASN A 466 -7.87 15.87 -2.14
N ASP A 467 -7.64 17.13 -1.75
CA ASP A 467 -6.78 17.48 -0.60
C ASP A 467 -7.16 16.74 0.68
N GLN A 468 -8.43 16.43 0.88
CA GLN A 468 -8.90 15.73 2.08
C GLN A 468 -8.53 14.25 2.07
N ILE A 469 -8.61 13.59 0.91
CA ILE A 469 -8.15 12.19 0.74
C ILE A 469 -6.64 12.13 0.94
N ASN A 470 -5.92 13.06 0.33
CA ASN A 470 -4.47 13.16 0.47
C ASN A 470 -4.05 13.38 1.93
N ASN A 471 -4.77 14.20 2.68
CA ASN A 471 -4.49 14.44 4.09
C ASN A 471 -4.73 13.21 4.96
N LEU A 472 -5.80 12.44 4.73
CA LEU A 472 -6.06 11.18 5.45
C LEU A 472 -5.00 10.12 5.12
N ILE A 473 -4.62 10.02 3.86
CA ILE A 473 -3.56 9.10 3.41
C ILE A 473 -2.21 9.53 3.99
N ASN A 474 -1.88 10.82 3.96
CA ASN A 474 -0.63 11.37 4.49
C ASN A 474 -0.52 11.25 6.02
N LEU A 475 -1.64 11.12 6.74
CA LEU A 475 -1.61 10.79 8.16
C LEU A 475 -1.06 9.39 8.42
N LEU A 476 -1.43 8.45 7.55
CA LEU A 476 -1.04 7.05 7.70
C LEU A 476 0.37 6.80 7.13
N VAL A 477 0.77 7.60 6.14
CA VAL A 477 2.02 7.39 5.40
C VAL A 477 2.48 8.70 4.76
N ASP A 478 3.72 9.09 4.96
CA ASP A 478 4.33 10.18 4.19
C ASP A 478 4.66 9.70 2.77
N PHE A 479 3.77 10.02 1.82
CA PHE A 479 3.84 9.56 0.43
C PHE A 479 4.50 10.57 -0.53
N LYS A 480 5.24 11.53 -0.05
CA LYS A 480 5.86 12.52 -0.93
C LYS A 480 6.88 11.84 -1.84
N ASN A 481 6.51 11.67 -3.10
CA ASN A 481 7.49 11.52 -4.15
C ASN A 481 8.28 12.82 -4.30
N VAL A 482 9.57 12.68 -4.48
CA VAL A 482 10.45 13.84 -4.62
C VAL A 482 10.32 14.41 -6.04
N ASP A 483 10.11 13.56 -7.05
CA ASP A 483 9.84 13.95 -8.44
C ASP A 483 8.92 12.94 -9.15
N ASP A 484 7.62 13.28 -9.22
CA ASP A 484 6.61 12.43 -9.85
C ASP A 484 6.83 12.25 -11.36
N ASN A 485 7.34 13.26 -12.05
CA ASN A 485 7.60 13.17 -13.50
C ASN A 485 8.76 12.23 -13.80
N LEU A 486 9.81 12.27 -13.00
CA LEU A 486 10.96 11.38 -13.13
C LEU A 486 10.54 9.92 -12.94
N PHE A 487 9.86 9.63 -11.85
CA PHE A 487 9.40 8.26 -11.56
C PHE A 487 8.37 7.75 -12.59
N THR A 488 7.48 8.61 -13.07
CA THR A 488 6.56 8.27 -14.18
C THR A 488 7.35 7.92 -15.44
N THR A 489 8.38 8.70 -15.77
CA THR A 489 9.25 8.43 -16.92
C THR A 489 9.97 7.10 -16.78
N TYR A 490 10.55 6.80 -15.62
CA TYR A 490 11.22 5.53 -15.38
C TYR A 490 10.25 4.35 -15.49
N ASN A 491 9.08 4.45 -14.88
CA ASN A 491 8.07 3.41 -14.95
C ASN A 491 7.59 3.16 -16.39
N ASN A 492 7.25 4.20 -17.14
CA ASN A 492 6.83 4.07 -18.53
C ASN A 492 7.93 3.44 -19.40
N THR A 493 9.18 3.85 -19.20
CA THR A 493 10.33 3.35 -19.96
C THR A 493 10.54 1.87 -19.73
N LYS A 494 10.54 1.41 -18.46
CA LYS A 494 10.74 -0.01 -18.16
C LYS A 494 9.62 -0.88 -18.71
N TYR A 495 8.37 -0.40 -18.66
CA TYR A 495 7.25 -1.17 -19.20
C TYR A 495 7.28 -1.25 -20.71
N VAL A 496 7.73 -0.19 -21.41
CA VAL A 496 8.00 -0.25 -22.86
C VAL A 496 9.05 -1.32 -23.14
N ALA A 497 10.20 -1.28 -22.47
CA ALA A 497 11.28 -2.26 -22.66
C ALA A 497 10.78 -3.69 -22.43
N PHE A 498 10.18 -3.93 -21.27
CA PHE A 498 9.72 -5.25 -20.85
C PHE A 498 8.62 -5.82 -21.78
N CYS A 499 7.61 -5.01 -22.11
CA CYS A 499 6.50 -5.46 -22.95
C CYS A 499 6.91 -5.66 -24.42
N GLN A 500 7.81 -4.82 -24.95
CA GLN A 500 8.32 -5.00 -26.30
C GLN A 500 9.11 -6.30 -26.44
N PHE A 501 9.94 -6.63 -25.45
CA PHE A 501 10.73 -7.85 -25.45
C PHE A 501 9.88 -9.09 -25.19
N HIS A 502 9.12 -9.12 -24.08
CA HIS A 502 8.44 -10.32 -23.63
C HIS A 502 7.03 -10.56 -24.23
N ILE A 503 6.36 -9.53 -24.75
CA ILE A 503 4.99 -9.64 -25.29
C ILE A 503 4.93 -9.42 -26.78
N ALA A 504 5.68 -8.43 -27.31
CA ALA A 504 5.72 -8.17 -28.73
C ALA A 504 6.81 -8.98 -29.49
N ASP A 505 7.63 -9.76 -28.77
CA ASP A 505 8.73 -10.58 -29.30
C ASP A 505 9.73 -9.79 -30.17
N ILE A 506 10.13 -8.59 -29.69
CA ILE A 506 11.10 -7.74 -30.38
C ILE A 506 12.43 -7.79 -29.64
N ASP A 507 13.35 -8.62 -30.13
CA ASP A 507 14.66 -8.89 -29.51
C ASP A 507 15.49 -7.63 -29.31
N ASP A 508 15.38 -6.62 -30.20
CA ASP A 508 16.09 -5.34 -30.10
C ASP A 508 15.85 -4.61 -28.75
N TYR A 509 14.80 -4.98 -28.02
CA TYR A 509 14.50 -4.37 -26.71
C TYR A 509 15.20 -5.04 -25.53
N GLU A 510 15.88 -6.18 -25.69
CA GLU A 510 16.68 -6.81 -24.65
C GLU A 510 17.77 -5.87 -24.12
N ILE A 511 18.31 -5.01 -24.98
CA ILE A 511 19.36 -4.03 -24.64
C ILE A 511 18.89 -3.04 -23.56
N TYR A 512 17.59 -2.75 -23.46
CA TYR A 512 17.00 -1.87 -22.45
C TYR A 512 16.71 -2.58 -21.12
N LEU A 513 16.82 -3.90 -21.07
CA LEU A 513 16.68 -4.71 -19.85
C LEU A 513 18.03 -4.94 -19.13
N GLN A 514 19.05 -4.14 -19.46
CA GLN A 514 20.39 -4.25 -18.91
C GLN A 514 20.64 -3.21 -17.81
N PRO A 515 21.37 -3.56 -16.72
CA PRO A 515 21.70 -2.61 -15.65
C PRO A 515 22.40 -1.34 -16.16
N SER A 516 23.31 -1.49 -17.15
CA SER A 516 24.05 -0.36 -17.73
C SER A 516 23.17 0.66 -18.47
N TYR A 517 22.05 0.24 -19.05
CA TYR A 517 21.08 1.18 -19.62
C TYR A 517 20.44 2.04 -18.53
N TRP A 518 20.02 1.42 -17.44
CA TRP A 518 19.35 2.11 -16.34
C TRP A 518 20.28 3.07 -15.61
N GLN A 519 21.54 2.70 -15.40
CA GLN A 519 22.54 3.62 -14.88
C GLN A 519 22.72 4.86 -15.78
N LYS A 520 22.74 4.66 -17.11
CA LYS A 520 22.91 5.76 -18.07
C LYS A 520 21.77 6.79 -18.01
N ILE A 521 20.54 6.36 -17.69
CA ILE A 521 19.36 7.25 -17.69
C ILE A 521 18.92 7.67 -16.29
N SER A 522 19.50 7.09 -15.23
CA SER A 522 19.21 7.45 -13.84
C SER A 522 19.63 8.87 -13.51
N ASP A 523 18.85 9.54 -12.68
CA ASP A 523 19.26 10.74 -11.97
C ASP A 523 20.22 10.37 -10.82
N GLU A 524 21.21 11.21 -10.55
CA GLU A 524 22.21 10.95 -9.51
C GLU A 524 21.61 10.93 -8.09
N ASN A 525 20.54 11.68 -7.85
CA ASN A 525 19.85 11.73 -6.56
C ASN A 525 18.84 10.59 -6.38
N TYR A 526 18.39 9.97 -7.49
CA TYR A 526 17.37 8.92 -7.53
C TYR A 526 17.84 7.77 -8.41
N PRO A 527 18.87 7.05 -7.97
CA PRO A 527 19.44 5.96 -8.75
C PRO A 527 18.47 4.80 -8.91
N ILE A 528 18.64 4.10 -10.00
CA ILE A 528 17.90 2.89 -10.34
C ILE A 528 18.85 1.71 -10.32
N ASP A 529 18.49 0.69 -9.56
CA ASP A 529 19.16 -0.60 -9.62
C ASP A 529 18.31 -1.61 -10.37
N TRP A 530 18.91 -2.25 -11.35
CA TRP A 530 18.31 -3.31 -12.13
C TRP A 530 19.01 -4.64 -11.84
N LEU A 531 18.25 -5.62 -11.39
CA LEU A 531 18.74 -6.93 -11.00
C LEU A 531 17.97 -8.03 -11.73
N ASP A 532 18.65 -9.11 -12.08
CA ASP A 532 18.03 -10.31 -12.61
C ASP A 532 18.15 -11.49 -11.62
N LYS A 533 17.71 -12.68 -12.02
CA LYS A 533 17.70 -13.88 -11.18
C LYS A 533 19.05 -14.21 -10.54
N SER A 534 20.17 -13.82 -11.13
CA SER A 534 21.52 -14.11 -10.57
C SER A 534 21.78 -13.40 -9.24
N ALA A 535 21.05 -12.31 -8.96
CA ALA A 535 21.15 -11.55 -7.72
C ALA A 535 20.45 -12.23 -6.52
N VAL A 536 19.59 -13.22 -6.76
CA VAL A 536 18.71 -13.80 -5.72
C VAL A 536 19.50 -14.29 -4.51
N SER A 537 20.56 -15.07 -4.72
CA SER A 537 21.33 -15.65 -3.60
C SER A 537 21.96 -14.59 -2.71
N GLU A 538 22.52 -13.53 -3.31
CA GLU A 538 23.19 -12.45 -2.58
C GLU A 538 22.17 -11.59 -1.83
N LEU A 539 21.06 -11.22 -2.47
CA LEU A 539 19.96 -10.49 -1.82
C LEU A 539 19.35 -11.29 -0.66
N VAL A 540 19.15 -12.60 -0.83
CA VAL A 540 18.62 -13.48 0.23
C VAL A 540 19.59 -13.56 1.42
N ASN A 541 20.89 -13.62 1.19
CA ASN A 541 21.89 -13.60 2.26
C ASN A 541 21.85 -12.27 3.03
N THR A 542 21.77 -11.13 2.32
CA THR A 542 21.65 -9.80 2.93
C THR A 542 20.33 -9.68 3.69
N TYR A 543 19.22 -10.10 3.11
CA TYR A 543 17.92 -10.15 3.78
C TYR A 543 17.99 -10.94 5.09
N ASN A 544 18.50 -12.16 5.06
CA ASN A 544 18.56 -13.04 6.24
C ASN A 544 19.43 -12.47 7.36
N ARG A 545 20.46 -11.67 7.03
CA ARG A 545 21.35 -11.02 8.00
C ARG A 545 20.66 -9.87 8.73
N PHE A 546 19.90 -9.05 8.02
CA PHE A 546 19.38 -7.78 8.53
C PHE A 546 17.88 -7.81 8.86
N LYS A 547 17.13 -8.80 8.40
CA LYS A 547 15.69 -8.89 8.66
C LYS A 547 15.37 -8.81 10.16
N PRO A 548 14.23 -8.23 10.55
CA PRO A 548 13.73 -8.37 11.91
C PRO A 548 13.55 -9.83 12.34
N ALA A 549 13.77 -10.12 13.60
CA ALA A 549 13.68 -11.49 14.13
C ALA A 549 12.29 -12.13 13.92
N ALA A 550 11.22 -11.30 13.95
CA ALA A 550 9.85 -11.74 13.71
C ALA A 550 9.58 -12.20 12.27
N ILE A 551 10.43 -11.80 11.30
CA ILE A 551 10.26 -12.18 9.90
C ILE A 551 10.97 -13.52 9.63
N PRO A 552 10.32 -14.50 8.96
CA PRO A 552 10.95 -15.74 8.58
C PRO A 552 12.18 -15.56 7.69
N THR A 553 13.15 -16.45 7.83
CA THR A 553 14.31 -16.50 6.95
C THR A 553 13.89 -16.87 5.53
N LEU A 554 14.49 -16.22 4.53
CA LEU A 554 14.40 -16.66 3.15
C LEU A 554 15.49 -17.68 2.85
N TYR A 555 15.13 -18.74 2.17
CA TYR A 555 16.08 -19.72 1.67
C TYR A 555 16.06 -19.64 0.14
N PRO A 556 17.23 -19.53 -0.51
CA PRO A 556 17.31 -19.80 -1.94
C PRO A 556 16.87 -21.25 -2.16
N ASN A 557 16.06 -21.48 -3.16
CA ASN A 557 15.65 -22.83 -3.54
C ASN A 557 16.75 -23.57 -4.25
#